data_4468006c75cf9817b2472911c7885393
#
_entry.id   4468006c75cf9817b2472911c7885393
#
_cell.length_a   1.000
_cell.length_b   1.000
_cell.length_c   1.000
_cell.angle_alpha   90.00
_cell.angle_beta   90.00
_cell.angle_gamma   90.00
#
_symmetry.space_group_name_H-M   'P 1'
#
loop_
_entity.id
_entity.type
_entity.pdbx_description
1 polymer ?
#
loop_
_entity_poly.entity_id
_entity_poly.type
_entity_poly.pdbx_seq_one_letter_code
_entity_poly.pdbx_strand_id
1 'polypeptide(L)'
;MKQYETVIGLEVHVELATKTKIFCGCSTEFGGAPNTHTCPVCTGMPGSLPVLNKKVVEFAIKAGLAANCHIHQYCKFDRKNYFYPDNPQNYQISQLYLPICYDGAVEIETSAGKKTVRIHEMHMEEDAGKLIHDEWEDCSLVDYNRSGVPLIEIVSEPDMRSSDEVIAYLEKLRCTMQYLGVSDCKLQEGSMRADVNLSVREVGSETFGTRTEMKNLNSFKAIARAIEGERERQIELLEEGRAVVQETRRWDDNKESSHAMRSKEDAKDYRYFPDPDLPPIHISDAWIEELRTSIPELREAKMERYQKEYELPVYDAGILTESRHLAGLFEETAVLLGNPKKVANWFMVEVLRLTKDKGLDPERVSFTPKHLADLLSMVEKKEVSAQNAKKVFEKVFDEDIDPVVYIEENGLKIVEDTGLLTETVKKIVDANPGPLAELLGGKDKVMGFFVGQLMRELKGKANPDSVRKALAEEIERRR
;
A
#
# COMPACT_ATOMS: atom_id res chain seq x y z
N MET A 1 -23.01 28.60 20.80
CA MET A 1 -22.69 27.19 20.82
C MET A 1 -21.23 27.07 21.24
N LYS A 2 -20.94 26.18 22.13
CA LYS A 2 -19.55 25.84 22.46
C LYS A 2 -18.89 25.22 21.22
N GLN A 3 -17.62 25.54 20.95
CA GLN A 3 -16.84 24.92 19.91
C GLN A 3 -15.98 23.82 20.53
N TYR A 4 -16.01 22.66 19.92
CA TYR A 4 -15.27 21.49 20.39
C TYR A 4 -14.17 21.10 19.40
N GLU A 5 -13.04 20.65 19.93
CA GLU A 5 -11.99 19.99 19.16
C GLU A 5 -11.83 18.55 19.60
N THR A 6 -11.51 17.70 18.63
CA THR A 6 -11.20 16.29 18.86
C THR A 6 -9.72 16.14 19.15
N VAL A 7 -9.38 15.24 20.05
CA VAL A 7 -7.99 14.87 20.40
C VAL A 7 -7.85 13.38 20.18
N ILE A 8 -6.93 12.98 19.28
CA ILE A 8 -6.81 11.60 18.85
C ILE A 8 -5.36 11.13 18.97
N GLY A 9 -5.18 9.96 19.58
CA GLY A 9 -3.98 9.15 19.56
C GLY A 9 -4.29 7.76 19.02
N LEU A 10 -3.29 7.09 18.48
CA LEU A 10 -3.41 5.76 17.89
C LEU A 10 -2.44 4.78 18.54
N GLU A 11 -2.90 3.53 18.65
CA GLU A 11 -2.08 2.34 18.84
C GLU A 11 -2.15 1.54 17.54
N VAL A 12 -1.01 1.41 16.84
CA VAL A 12 -0.94 0.76 15.54
C VAL A 12 -0.08 -0.49 15.64
N HIS A 13 -0.70 -1.66 15.46
CA HIS A 13 -0.02 -2.95 15.44
C HIS A 13 0.34 -3.32 14.02
N VAL A 14 1.58 -3.73 13.80
CA VAL A 14 2.12 -4.13 12.50
C VAL A 14 2.79 -5.49 12.62
N GLU A 15 2.25 -6.51 11.93
CA GLU A 15 2.90 -7.82 11.82
C GLU A 15 4.18 -7.70 10.97
N LEU A 16 5.27 -8.24 11.47
CA LEU A 16 6.56 -8.18 10.79
C LEU A 16 6.71 -9.36 9.82
N ALA A 17 7.13 -9.08 8.60
CA ALA A 17 7.32 -10.04 7.51
C ALA A 17 8.58 -10.91 7.69
N THR A 18 8.72 -11.52 8.86
CA THR A 18 9.77 -12.51 9.12
C THR A 18 9.32 -13.90 8.65
N LYS A 19 10.25 -14.78 8.32
CA LYS A 19 9.92 -16.15 7.91
C LYS A 19 9.48 -17.03 9.08
N THR A 20 9.91 -16.67 10.29
CA THR A 20 9.63 -17.43 11.51
C THR A 20 9.09 -16.51 12.60
N LYS A 21 8.37 -17.08 13.53
CA LYS A 21 7.78 -16.39 14.69
C LYS A 21 8.85 -15.72 15.56
N ILE A 22 8.40 -14.84 16.47
CA ILE A 22 9.29 -14.04 17.31
C ILE A 22 10.17 -14.88 18.24
N PHE A 23 9.63 -15.99 18.81
CA PHE A 23 10.32 -16.79 19.82
C PHE A 23 10.50 -18.26 19.45
N CYS A 24 10.15 -18.66 18.21
CA CYS A 24 10.34 -20.04 17.73
C CYS A 24 10.54 -20.10 16.21
N GLY A 25 10.80 -21.29 15.69
CA GLY A 25 11.04 -21.56 14.27
C GLY A 25 9.79 -21.83 13.43
N CYS A 26 8.56 -21.70 13.96
CA CYS A 26 7.34 -21.92 13.19
C CYS A 26 7.15 -20.84 12.14
N SER A 27 6.51 -21.20 11.01
CA SER A 27 6.19 -20.28 9.91
C SER A 27 5.22 -19.18 10.36
N THR A 28 5.41 -17.99 9.78
CA THR A 28 4.49 -16.84 9.90
C THR A 28 3.56 -16.72 8.69
N GLU A 29 3.59 -17.69 7.77
CA GLU A 29 2.80 -17.64 6.55
C GLU A 29 1.30 -17.63 6.85
N PHE A 30 0.58 -16.68 6.24
CA PHE A 30 -0.86 -16.53 6.37
C PHE A 30 -1.62 -17.59 5.56
N GLY A 31 -2.78 -18.06 6.08
CA GLY A 31 -3.69 -18.93 5.34
C GLY A 31 -3.38 -20.43 5.44
N GLY A 32 -2.45 -20.86 6.30
CA GLY A 32 -2.24 -22.28 6.60
C GLY A 32 -3.46 -22.92 7.26
N ALA A 33 -3.61 -24.26 7.14
CA ALA A 33 -4.65 -24.99 7.87
C ALA A 33 -4.53 -24.75 9.39
N PRO A 34 -5.65 -24.65 10.15
CA PRO A 34 -5.61 -24.31 11.56
C PRO A 34 -4.65 -25.20 12.37
N ASN A 35 -3.89 -24.58 13.25
CA ASN A 35 -2.93 -25.22 14.15
C ASN A 35 -1.81 -26.05 13.46
N THR A 36 -1.46 -25.74 12.21
CA THR A 36 -0.35 -26.39 11.49
C THR A 36 0.99 -25.67 11.62
N HIS A 37 0.98 -24.37 11.93
CA HIS A 37 2.17 -23.55 12.17
C HIS A 37 2.42 -23.37 13.67
N THR A 38 2.49 -24.47 14.41
CA THR A 38 2.60 -24.47 15.88
C THR A 38 3.70 -25.40 16.38
N CYS A 39 4.23 -25.09 17.55
CA CYS A 39 5.19 -25.93 18.27
C CYS A 39 4.99 -25.74 19.79
N PRO A 40 5.67 -26.53 20.65
CA PRO A 40 5.55 -26.38 22.10
C PRO A 40 5.81 -24.97 22.64
N VAL A 41 6.66 -24.17 21.97
CA VAL A 41 6.95 -22.80 22.40
C VAL A 41 5.75 -21.87 22.17
N CYS A 42 5.27 -21.75 20.92
CA CYS A 42 4.17 -20.84 20.60
C CYS A 42 2.79 -21.33 21.07
N THR A 43 2.69 -22.54 21.57
CA THR A 43 1.50 -23.07 22.27
C THR A 43 1.63 -23.06 23.79
N GLY A 44 2.71 -22.47 24.33
CA GLY A 44 2.90 -22.29 25.76
C GLY A 44 3.01 -23.60 26.58
N MET A 45 3.57 -24.65 25.97
CA MET A 45 3.70 -25.96 26.68
C MET A 45 4.72 -25.89 27.82
N PRO A 46 4.45 -26.54 28.95
CA PRO A 46 5.38 -26.53 30.07
C PRO A 46 6.77 -27.03 29.69
N GLY A 47 7.81 -26.28 30.13
CA GLY A 47 9.22 -26.61 29.88
C GLY A 47 9.77 -26.10 28.55
N SER A 48 8.96 -25.47 27.69
CA SER A 48 9.44 -24.79 26.51
C SER A 48 9.97 -23.39 26.85
N LEU A 49 11.03 -22.95 26.17
CA LEU A 49 11.65 -21.64 26.37
C LEU A 49 11.67 -20.83 25.07
N PRO A 50 11.40 -19.52 25.16
CA PRO A 50 11.46 -18.62 23.99
C PRO A 50 12.91 -18.36 23.56
N VAL A 51 13.11 -18.19 22.24
CA VAL A 51 14.40 -17.76 21.67
C VAL A 51 14.14 -16.63 20.69
N LEU A 52 14.64 -15.44 21.00
CA LEU A 52 14.38 -14.22 20.21
C LEU A 52 14.90 -14.32 18.78
N ASN A 53 14.06 -14.04 17.82
CA ASN A 53 14.39 -13.91 16.43
C ASN A 53 15.11 -12.58 16.15
N LYS A 54 16.39 -12.64 15.81
CA LYS A 54 17.21 -11.46 15.50
C LYS A 54 16.59 -10.56 14.43
N LYS A 55 15.89 -11.15 13.43
CA LYS A 55 15.28 -10.39 12.33
C LYS A 55 14.16 -9.48 12.80
N VAL A 56 13.45 -9.85 13.85
CA VAL A 56 12.42 -9.01 14.48
C VAL A 56 13.04 -7.74 15.04
N VAL A 57 14.17 -7.86 15.75
CA VAL A 57 14.92 -6.71 16.29
C VAL A 57 15.40 -5.80 15.16
N GLU A 58 15.96 -6.37 14.09
CA GLU A 58 16.40 -5.60 12.91
C GLU A 58 15.25 -4.82 12.27
N PHE A 59 14.09 -5.44 12.13
CA PHE A 59 12.92 -4.81 11.55
C PHE A 59 12.34 -3.71 12.44
N ALA A 60 12.29 -3.93 13.76
CA ALA A 60 11.86 -2.92 14.71
C ALA A 60 12.78 -1.69 14.72
N ILE A 61 14.10 -1.90 14.69
CA ILE A 61 15.06 -0.79 14.59
C ILE A 61 14.88 -0.02 13.28
N LYS A 62 14.74 -0.70 12.14
CA LYS A 62 14.51 -0.03 10.85
C LYS A 62 13.22 0.79 10.84
N ALA A 63 12.13 0.24 11.39
CA ALA A 63 10.87 0.94 11.53
C ALA A 63 11.03 2.20 12.39
N GLY A 64 11.68 2.08 13.55
CA GLY A 64 11.97 3.21 14.43
C GLY A 64 12.84 4.29 13.77
N LEU A 65 13.92 3.90 13.10
CA LEU A 65 14.79 4.84 12.38
C LEU A 65 14.05 5.60 11.27
N ALA A 66 13.18 4.92 10.52
CA ALA A 66 12.37 5.53 9.46
C ALA A 66 11.29 6.48 10.02
N ALA A 67 10.86 6.27 11.25
CA ALA A 67 9.94 7.13 11.97
C ALA A 67 10.64 8.15 12.89
N ASN A 68 11.92 8.36 12.69
CA ASN A 68 12.75 9.31 13.46
C ASN A 68 12.76 9.07 14.98
N CYS A 69 12.58 7.82 15.41
CA CYS A 69 12.68 7.45 16.82
C CYS A 69 14.13 7.34 17.29
N HIS A 70 14.31 7.55 18.57
CA HIS A 70 15.51 7.10 19.28
C HIS A 70 15.45 5.60 19.53
N ILE A 71 16.60 4.93 19.48
CA ILE A 71 16.73 3.49 19.73
C ILE A 71 17.34 3.27 21.12
N HIS A 72 16.67 2.50 21.98
CA HIS A 72 17.27 2.06 23.23
C HIS A 72 18.39 1.05 22.97
N GLN A 73 19.60 1.37 23.42
CA GLN A 73 20.74 0.45 23.33
C GLN A 73 20.64 -0.74 24.31
N TYR A 74 19.80 -0.60 25.32
CA TYR A 74 19.45 -1.64 26.26
C TYR A 74 17.93 -1.70 26.40
N CYS A 75 17.34 -2.77 25.98
CA CYS A 75 15.91 -3.02 26.14
C CYS A 75 15.66 -4.46 26.58
N LYS A 76 14.45 -4.74 27.07
CA LYS A 76 14.07 -6.06 27.56
C LYS A 76 12.61 -6.32 27.30
N PHE A 77 12.25 -7.60 27.38
CA PHE A 77 10.85 -8.02 27.35
C PHE A 77 10.26 -8.09 28.75
N ASP A 78 8.97 -7.84 28.82
CA ASP A 78 8.13 -7.94 30.00
C ASP A 78 6.96 -8.89 29.71
N ARG A 79 6.41 -9.52 30.75
CA ARG A 79 5.20 -10.33 30.66
C ARG A 79 3.99 -9.50 31.01
N LYS A 80 3.03 -9.42 30.06
CA LYS A 80 1.69 -8.85 30.23
C LYS A 80 0.73 -9.98 30.57
N ASN A 81 0.35 -10.11 31.83
CA ASN A 81 -0.40 -11.27 32.31
C ASN A 81 -1.90 -11.07 32.14
N TYR A 82 -2.53 -11.95 31.36
CA TYR A 82 -3.98 -12.04 31.25
C TYR A 82 -4.40 -13.43 30.74
N PHE A 83 -5.61 -13.86 31.16
CA PHE A 83 -6.16 -15.13 30.74
C PHE A 83 -7.17 -14.97 29.65
N TYR A 84 -6.86 -15.54 28.48
CA TYR A 84 -7.78 -15.61 27.37
C TYR A 84 -7.45 -16.84 26.52
N PRO A 85 -8.43 -17.51 25.86
CA PRO A 85 -8.18 -18.76 25.15
C PRO A 85 -7.15 -18.67 24.03
N ASP A 86 -7.00 -17.51 23.38
CA ASP A 86 -6.02 -17.25 22.32
C ASP A 86 -4.60 -16.91 22.83
N ASN A 87 -4.46 -16.77 24.16
CA ASN A 87 -3.18 -16.50 24.83
C ASN A 87 -2.72 -17.77 25.58
N PRO A 88 -2.03 -18.73 24.90
CA PRO A 88 -1.86 -20.09 25.40
C PRO A 88 -1.02 -20.20 26.68
N GLN A 89 -0.09 -19.26 26.89
CA GLN A 89 0.75 -19.22 28.09
C GLN A 89 0.18 -18.37 29.23
N ASN A 90 -1.01 -17.76 29.01
CA ASN A 90 -1.67 -16.85 29.95
C ASN A 90 -0.90 -15.55 30.23
N TYR A 91 0.08 -15.23 29.42
CA TYR A 91 0.75 -13.94 29.34
C TYR A 91 1.18 -13.69 27.90
N GLN A 92 1.28 -12.43 27.53
CA GLN A 92 1.87 -11.99 26.27
C GLN A 92 3.25 -11.43 26.57
N ILE A 93 4.25 -11.82 25.78
CA ILE A 93 5.57 -11.22 25.85
C ILE A 93 5.55 -9.93 25.04
N SER A 94 5.86 -8.81 25.70
CA SER A 94 5.81 -7.46 25.18
C SER A 94 6.92 -6.61 25.80
N GLN A 95 6.91 -5.29 25.64
CA GLN A 95 7.87 -4.37 26.27
C GLN A 95 7.10 -3.18 26.86
N LEU A 96 7.11 -3.01 28.18
CA LEU A 96 6.45 -1.87 28.82
C LEU A 96 7.47 -0.81 29.29
N TYR A 97 8.49 -1.26 30.04
CA TYR A 97 9.38 -0.33 30.75
C TYR A 97 10.54 0.18 29.89
N LEU A 98 11.00 -0.62 28.94
CA LEU A 98 12.13 -0.31 28.07
C LEU A 98 11.80 -0.76 26.63
N PRO A 99 10.91 -0.04 25.94
CA PRO A 99 10.58 -0.32 24.56
C PRO A 99 11.81 -0.13 23.68
N ILE A 100 11.86 -0.80 22.53
CA ILE A 100 13.01 -0.72 21.64
C ILE A 100 13.22 0.69 21.04
N CYS A 101 12.11 1.43 20.79
CA CYS A 101 12.15 2.78 20.23
C CYS A 101 11.29 3.75 21.05
N TYR A 102 11.67 5.02 21.06
CA TYR A 102 10.94 6.09 21.77
C TYR A 102 11.13 7.44 21.09
N ASP A 103 10.26 8.41 21.43
CA ASP A 103 10.32 9.82 20.99
C ASP A 103 10.55 9.98 19.47
N GLY A 104 9.67 9.41 18.68
CA GLY A 104 9.70 9.54 17.23
C GLY A 104 8.78 10.65 16.70
N ALA A 105 8.82 10.85 15.38
CA ALA A 105 7.96 11.80 14.70
C ALA A 105 7.75 11.44 13.23
N VAL A 106 6.51 11.61 12.76
CA VAL A 106 6.12 11.39 11.37
C VAL A 106 5.46 12.65 10.84
N GLU A 107 5.95 13.19 9.72
CA GLU A 107 5.29 14.29 9.01
C GLU A 107 4.17 13.73 8.13
N ILE A 108 2.97 14.27 8.29
CA ILE A 108 1.80 13.99 7.47
C ILE A 108 1.40 15.24 6.69
N GLU A 109 0.70 15.04 5.57
CA GLU A 109 0.17 16.12 4.75
C GLU A 109 -1.31 15.87 4.46
N THR A 110 -2.13 16.88 4.70
CA THR A 110 -3.58 16.87 4.44
C THR A 110 -3.96 18.11 3.65
N SER A 111 -5.22 18.26 3.29
CA SER A 111 -5.75 19.49 2.68
C SER A 111 -5.58 20.73 3.58
N ALA A 112 -5.43 20.54 4.89
CA ALA A 112 -5.15 21.61 5.86
C ALA A 112 -3.66 21.99 5.96
N GLY A 113 -2.78 21.24 5.30
CA GLY A 113 -1.32 21.45 5.28
C GLY A 113 -0.54 20.33 5.95
N LYS A 114 0.74 20.61 6.19
CA LYS A 114 1.68 19.68 6.83
C LYS A 114 1.58 19.74 8.34
N LYS A 115 1.71 18.57 8.97
CA LYS A 115 1.69 18.43 10.42
C LYS A 115 2.64 17.32 10.87
N THR A 116 3.31 17.52 11.97
CA THR A 116 4.12 16.49 12.63
C THR A 116 3.27 15.79 13.68
N VAL A 117 3.18 14.46 13.59
CA VAL A 117 2.59 13.59 14.61
C VAL A 117 3.73 12.90 15.34
N ARG A 118 3.81 13.09 16.64
CA ARG A 118 4.84 12.48 17.49
C ARG A 118 4.49 11.03 17.77
N ILE A 119 5.50 10.21 17.89
CA ILE A 119 5.41 8.82 18.34
C ILE A 119 5.96 8.78 19.76
N HIS A 120 5.15 8.30 20.69
CA HIS A 120 5.56 8.11 22.08
C HIS A 120 6.60 6.99 22.17
N GLU A 121 6.24 5.82 21.62
CA GLU A 121 7.11 4.64 21.60
C GLU A 121 6.76 3.68 20.46
N MET A 122 7.70 2.76 20.18
CA MET A 122 7.44 1.51 19.47
C MET A 122 8.04 0.38 20.27
N HIS A 123 7.29 -0.68 20.45
CA HIS A 123 7.76 -1.86 21.14
C HIS A 123 7.48 -3.15 20.37
N MET A 124 8.26 -4.17 20.66
CA MET A 124 8.10 -5.50 20.08
C MET A 124 7.21 -6.34 20.98
N GLU A 125 6.32 -7.13 20.37
CA GLU A 125 5.46 -8.07 21.07
C GLU A 125 5.12 -9.27 20.20
N GLU A 126 4.53 -10.31 20.80
CA GLU A 126 3.97 -11.45 20.09
C GLU A 126 2.47 -11.27 19.87
N ASP A 127 1.97 -11.72 18.71
CA ASP A 127 0.53 -11.75 18.47
C ASP A 127 -0.12 -12.96 19.21
N ALA A 128 -1.39 -12.80 19.54
CA ALA A 128 -2.22 -13.87 20.11
C ALA A 128 -2.77 -14.80 19.01
N GLY A 129 -3.28 -15.95 19.40
CA GLY A 129 -4.01 -16.84 18.51
C GLY A 129 -5.29 -16.20 17.96
N LYS A 130 -6.05 -16.96 17.20
CA LYS A 130 -7.34 -16.54 16.65
C LYS A 130 -8.47 -17.34 17.29
N LEU A 131 -9.50 -16.63 17.78
CA LEU A 131 -10.75 -17.25 18.22
C LEU A 131 -11.76 -17.22 17.06
N ILE A 132 -12.42 -18.35 16.87
CA ILE A 132 -13.52 -18.52 15.93
C ILE A 132 -14.72 -18.98 16.76
N HIS A 133 -15.68 -18.07 16.92
CA HIS A 133 -16.94 -18.40 17.60
C HIS A 133 -17.85 -19.15 16.65
N ASP A 134 -18.31 -20.32 17.06
CA ASP A 134 -19.28 -21.08 16.29
C ASP A 134 -20.67 -20.46 16.46
N GLU A 135 -21.40 -20.28 15.37
CA GLU A 135 -22.75 -19.69 15.40
C GLU A 135 -23.83 -20.74 15.79
N TRP A 136 -23.51 -22.02 15.69
CA TRP A 136 -24.45 -23.13 15.87
C TRP A 136 -24.22 -23.91 17.17
N GLU A 137 -23.00 -23.95 17.66
CA GLU A 137 -22.62 -24.63 18.87
C GLU A 137 -22.11 -23.63 19.91
N ASP A 138 -22.44 -23.83 21.17
CA ASP A 138 -21.93 -22.99 22.29
C ASP A 138 -20.45 -23.33 22.58
N CYS A 139 -19.61 -23.09 21.55
CA CYS A 139 -18.18 -23.33 21.63
C CYS A 139 -17.38 -22.25 20.84
N SER A 140 -16.09 -22.18 21.13
CA SER A 140 -15.13 -21.39 20.40
C SER A 140 -13.96 -22.26 19.99
N LEU A 141 -13.61 -22.23 18.71
CA LEU A 141 -12.42 -22.88 18.19
C LEU A 141 -11.23 -21.94 18.32
N VAL A 142 -10.06 -22.50 18.62
CA VAL A 142 -8.82 -21.73 18.77
C VAL A 142 -7.81 -22.17 17.72
N ASP A 143 -7.33 -21.20 16.93
CA ASP A 143 -6.25 -21.39 15.97
C ASP A 143 -5.00 -20.64 16.45
N TYR A 144 -3.95 -21.40 16.79
CA TYR A 144 -2.67 -20.86 17.25
C TYR A 144 -1.66 -20.60 16.14
N ASN A 145 -2.04 -20.66 14.85
CA ASN A 145 -1.12 -20.33 13.75
C ASN A 145 -0.58 -18.91 13.89
N ARG A 146 -1.40 -17.96 14.34
CA ARG A 146 -0.97 -16.58 14.56
C ARG A 146 -0.22 -16.37 15.88
N SER A 147 -0.44 -17.22 16.91
CA SER A 147 0.22 -17.08 18.20
C SER A 147 1.75 -17.05 18.05
N GLY A 148 2.38 -15.99 18.54
CA GLY A 148 3.82 -15.76 18.42
C GLY A 148 4.26 -15.17 17.08
N VAL A 149 3.35 -14.74 16.19
CA VAL A 149 3.71 -13.92 15.02
C VAL A 149 4.27 -12.60 15.54
N PRO A 150 5.43 -12.14 15.01
CA PRO A 150 6.05 -10.92 15.51
C PRO A 150 5.24 -9.68 15.19
N LEU A 151 5.03 -8.84 16.18
CA LEU A 151 4.42 -7.52 16.05
C LEU A 151 5.38 -6.43 16.50
N ILE A 152 5.19 -5.25 15.94
CA ILE A 152 5.52 -3.98 16.58
C ILE A 152 4.23 -3.21 16.85
N GLU A 153 4.11 -2.66 18.04
CA GLU A 153 3.08 -1.70 18.38
C GLU A 153 3.68 -0.29 18.34
N ILE A 154 3.04 0.61 17.62
CA ILE A 154 3.44 1.99 17.44
C ILE A 154 2.41 2.86 18.16
N VAL A 155 2.81 3.52 19.23
CA VAL A 155 1.94 4.39 20.05
C VAL A 155 2.21 5.84 19.69
N SER A 156 1.21 6.53 19.15
CA SER A 156 1.33 7.95 18.87
C SER A 156 1.01 8.82 20.09
N GLU A 157 1.58 10.03 20.12
CA GLU A 157 1.05 11.09 20.98
C GLU A 157 -0.35 11.54 20.47
N PRO A 158 -1.20 12.15 21.33
CA PRO A 158 -2.54 12.59 20.95
C PRO A 158 -2.52 13.91 20.17
N ASP A 159 -1.76 13.94 19.10
CA ASP A 159 -1.51 15.14 18.30
C ASP A 159 -2.56 15.34 17.19
N MET A 160 -3.26 14.28 16.77
CA MET A 160 -4.23 14.35 15.67
C MET A 160 -5.56 14.97 16.11
N ARG A 161 -6.24 15.65 15.15
CA ARG A 161 -7.45 16.45 15.42
C ARG A 161 -8.62 16.12 14.50
N SER A 162 -8.38 15.31 13.46
CA SER A 162 -9.42 14.92 12.47
C SER A 162 -9.19 13.52 11.95
N SER A 163 -10.25 12.96 11.37
CA SER A 163 -10.17 11.67 10.64
C SER A 163 -9.21 11.74 9.47
N ASP A 164 -9.12 12.86 8.74
CA ASP A 164 -8.17 13.04 7.63
C ASP A 164 -6.71 12.95 8.10
N GLU A 165 -6.38 13.55 9.24
CA GLU A 165 -5.04 13.46 9.83
C GLU A 165 -4.71 12.00 10.24
N VAL A 166 -5.69 11.27 10.79
CA VAL A 166 -5.54 9.86 11.16
C VAL A 166 -5.28 9.00 9.93
N ILE A 167 -6.06 9.19 8.87
CA ILE A 167 -5.87 8.43 7.63
C ILE A 167 -4.51 8.74 7.00
N ALA A 168 -4.13 10.02 6.92
CA ALA A 168 -2.82 10.41 6.41
C ALA A 168 -1.66 9.78 7.22
N TYR A 169 -1.79 9.72 8.54
CA TYR A 169 -0.80 9.08 9.42
C TYR A 169 -0.70 7.57 9.16
N LEU A 170 -1.85 6.88 9.09
CA LEU A 170 -1.89 5.43 8.85
C LEU A 170 -1.36 5.06 7.45
N GLU A 171 -1.71 5.84 6.42
CA GLU A 171 -1.19 5.65 5.07
C GLU A 171 0.32 5.89 5.00
N LYS A 172 0.82 6.89 5.71
CA LYS A 172 2.23 7.16 5.83
C LYS A 172 2.99 6.01 6.49
N LEU A 173 2.49 5.51 7.63
CA LEU A 173 3.08 4.35 8.31
C LEU A 173 3.07 3.12 7.41
N ARG A 174 1.91 2.80 6.81
CA ARG A 174 1.75 1.67 5.89
C ARG A 174 2.80 1.70 4.78
N CYS A 175 2.87 2.83 4.08
CA CYS A 175 3.80 3.00 2.99
C CYS A 175 5.26 2.88 3.46
N THR A 176 5.59 3.47 4.59
CA THR A 176 6.95 3.38 5.17
C THR A 176 7.32 1.94 5.48
N MET A 177 6.44 1.16 6.15
CA MET A 177 6.70 -0.24 6.48
C MET A 177 6.84 -1.12 5.23
N GLN A 178 6.03 -0.87 4.20
CA GLN A 178 6.14 -1.56 2.90
C GLN A 178 7.45 -1.21 2.18
N TYR A 179 7.86 0.05 2.15
CA TYR A 179 9.11 0.47 1.54
C TYR A 179 10.33 -0.12 2.25
N LEU A 180 10.30 -0.22 3.56
CA LEU A 180 11.33 -0.91 4.35
C LEU A 180 11.35 -2.42 4.10
N GLY A 181 10.26 -3.00 3.60
CA GLY A 181 10.08 -4.45 3.47
C GLY A 181 9.96 -5.14 4.83
N VAL A 182 9.49 -4.43 5.86
CA VAL A 182 9.31 -4.99 7.22
C VAL A 182 7.91 -5.55 7.44
N SER A 183 6.93 -5.13 6.64
CA SER A 183 5.54 -5.63 6.66
C SER A 183 4.85 -5.39 5.32
N ASP A 184 3.84 -6.20 5.01
CA ASP A 184 2.93 -5.95 3.89
C ASP A 184 1.75 -5.03 4.26
N CYS A 185 1.52 -4.82 5.56
CA CYS A 185 0.53 -3.90 6.11
C CYS A 185 -0.88 -4.04 5.51
N LYS A 186 -1.39 -5.26 5.36
CA LYS A 186 -2.72 -5.54 4.84
C LYS A 186 -3.75 -5.53 5.97
N LEU A 187 -4.60 -4.51 6.03
CA LEU A 187 -5.66 -4.41 7.03
C LEU A 187 -6.64 -5.59 6.95
N GLN A 188 -6.95 -6.08 5.73
CA GLN A 188 -7.90 -7.17 5.53
C GLN A 188 -7.40 -8.53 6.03
N GLU A 189 -6.10 -8.75 5.99
CA GLU A 189 -5.45 -9.96 6.53
C GLU A 189 -5.08 -9.79 8.00
N GLY A 190 -5.18 -8.56 8.54
CA GLY A 190 -4.89 -8.23 9.93
C GLY A 190 -3.41 -7.96 10.21
N SER A 191 -2.56 -7.89 9.17
CA SER A 191 -1.14 -7.57 9.35
C SER A 191 -0.86 -6.08 9.65
N MET A 192 -1.90 -5.23 9.57
CA MET A 192 -1.93 -3.90 10.16
C MET A 192 -3.27 -3.69 10.84
N ARG A 193 -3.26 -3.22 12.09
CA ARG A 193 -4.45 -2.93 12.89
C ARG A 193 -4.25 -1.59 13.58
N ALA A 194 -5.33 -0.85 13.81
CA ALA A 194 -5.27 0.40 14.54
C ALA A 194 -6.41 0.50 15.55
N ASP A 195 -6.07 0.84 16.78
CA ASP A 195 -6.99 1.20 17.83
C ASP A 195 -6.96 2.73 17.97
N VAL A 196 -8.14 3.35 18.01
CA VAL A 196 -8.27 4.80 18.05
C VAL A 196 -8.63 5.23 19.47
N ASN A 197 -7.77 6.02 20.09
CA ASN A 197 -8.00 6.69 21.34
C ASN A 197 -8.51 8.11 21.07
N LEU A 198 -9.76 8.40 21.43
CA LEU A 198 -10.42 9.66 21.11
C LEU A 198 -11.01 10.32 22.35
N SER A 199 -10.83 11.63 22.46
CA SER A 199 -11.55 12.50 23.40
C SER A 199 -11.96 13.81 22.73
N VAL A 200 -12.95 14.48 23.32
CA VAL A 200 -13.42 15.79 22.87
C VAL A 200 -13.26 16.80 24.01
N ARG A 201 -12.77 17.99 23.69
CA ARG A 201 -12.66 19.11 24.63
C ARG A 201 -13.14 20.41 24.00
N GLU A 202 -13.48 21.41 24.84
CA GLU A 202 -13.78 22.75 24.34
C GLU A 202 -12.52 23.38 23.71
N VAL A 203 -12.68 24.08 22.58
CA VAL A 203 -11.57 24.75 21.90
C VAL A 203 -10.91 25.75 22.86
N GLY A 204 -9.58 25.69 22.98
CA GLY A 204 -8.79 26.50 23.88
C GLY A 204 -8.63 25.93 25.30
N SER A 205 -9.24 24.76 25.60
CA SER A 205 -8.99 24.08 26.89
C SER A 205 -7.61 23.39 26.84
N GLU A 206 -6.82 23.53 27.90
CA GLU A 206 -5.56 22.80 28.08
C GLU A 206 -5.78 21.37 28.60
N THR A 207 -6.95 21.13 29.22
CA THR A 207 -7.27 19.84 29.82
C THR A 207 -7.90 18.91 28.78
N PHE A 208 -7.39 17.69 28.65
CA PHE A 208 -8.00 16.68 27.79
C PHE A 208 -9.37 16.25 28.32
N GLY A 209 -10.25 15.89 27.38
CA GLY A 209 -11.51 15.24 27.69
C GLY A 209 -11.33 13.78 28.12
N THR A 210 -12.42 13.13 28.49
CA THR A 210 -12.40 11.70 28.82
C THR A 210 -12.20 10.86 27.56
N ARG A 211 -11.18 10.02 27.57
CA ARG A 211 -10.79 9.16 26.44
C ARG A 211 -11.70 7.94 26.32
N THR A 212 -12.08 7.62 25.10
CA THR A 212 -12.63 6.31 24.72
C THR A 212 -11.69 5.63 23.72
N GLU A 213 -11.62 4.32 23.80
CA GLU A 213 -10.83 3.49 22.89
C GLU A 213 -11.78 2.82 21.89
N MET A 214 -11.54 3.01 20.58
CA MET A 214 -12.35 2.42 19.51
C MET A 214 -11.62 1.23 18.90
N LYS A 215 -12.28 0.07 18.88
CA LYS A 215 -11.74 -1.20 18.35
C LYS A 215 -12.59 -1.75 17.19
N ASN A 216 -12.07 -2.79 16.53
CA ASN A 216 -12.72 -3.47 15.40
C ASN A 216 -12.83 -2.60 14.14
N LEU A 217 -11.75 -1.94 13.82
CA LEU A 217 -11.64 -1.00 12.70
C LEU A 217 -10.89 -1.67 11.54
N ASN A 218 -11.62 -2.25 10.59
CA ASN A 218 -11.06 -3.15 9.57
C ASN A 218 -10.74 -2.47 8.23
N SER A 219 -10.94 -1.16 8.13
CA SER A 219 -10.60 -0.36 6.94
C SER A 219 -10.39 1.11 7.30
N PHE A 220 -9.65 1.84 6.49
CA PHE A 220 -9.50 3.29 6.67
C PHE A 220 -10.83 4.03 6.63
N LYS A 221 -11.78 3.56 5.80
CA LYS A 221 -13.13 4.13 5.77
C LYS A 221 -13.90 3.88 7.07
N ALA A 222 -13.76 2.68 7.65
CA ALA A 222 -14.37 2.37 8.94
C ALA A 222 -13.75 3.21 10.07
N ILE A 223 -12.43 3.41 10.06
CA ILE A 223 -11.72 4.28 11.00
C ILE A 223 -12.26 5.71 10.93
N ALA A 224 -12.36 6.29 9.73
CA ALA A 224 -12.88 7.65 9.55
C ALA A 224 -14.32 7.78 10.09
N ARG A 225 -15.21 6.84 9.74
CA ARG A 225 -16.61 6.86 10.23
C ARG A 225 -16.70 6.70 11.75
N ALA A 226 -15.88 5.81 12.30
CA ALA A 226 -15.85 5.59 13.76
C ALA A 226 -15.41 6.85 14.52
N ILE A 227 -14.41 7.56 14.01
CA ILE A 227 -13.93 8.83 14.58
C ILE A 227 -15.06 9.87 14.57
N GLU A 228 -15.72 10.07 13.43
CA GLU A 228 -16.81 11.06 13.33
C GLU A 228 -18.00 10.67 14.22
N GLY A 229 -18.44 9.41 14.19
CA GLY A 229 -19.54 8.94 15.02
C GLY A 229 -19.26 9.05 16.52
N GLU A 230 -18.04 8.72 16.96
CA GLU A 230 -17.67 8.83 18.36
C GLU A 230 -17.50 10.29 18.81
N ARG A 231 -16.96 11.15 17.92
CA ARG A 231 -16.89 12.59 18.14
C ARG A 231 -18.28 13.19 18.37
N GLU A 232 -19.23 12.89 17.48
CA GLU A 232 -20.62 13.37 17.60
C GLU A 232 -21.26 12.88 18.89
N ARG A 233 -21.14 11.60 19.22
CA ARG A 233 -21.65 11.03 20.46
C ARG A 233 -21.11 11.74 21.71
N GLN A 234 -19.80 12.02 21.78
CA GLN A 234 -19.20 12.68 22.92
C GLN A 234 -19.66 14.15 23.02
N ILE A 235 -19.79 14.86 21.90
CA ILE A 235 -20.31 16.24 21.88
C ILE A 235 -21.75 16.28 22.39
N GLU A 236 -22.64 15.39 21.92
CA GLU A 236 -24.02 15.29 22.38
C GLU A 236 -24.10 15.10 23.91
N LEU A 237 -23.31 14.16 24.45
CA LEU A 237 -23.24 13.93 25.90
C LEU A 237 -22.83 15.20 26.65
N LEU A 238 -21.81 15.90 26.17
CA LEU A 238 -21.32 17.13 26.82
C LEU A 238 -22.32 18.28 26.73
N GLU A 239 -23.04 18.44 25.62
CA GLU A 239 -24.07 19.45 25.43
C GLU A 239 -25.33 19.18 26.31
N GLU A 240 -25.63 17.88 26.53
CA GLU A 240 -26.68 17.46 27.46
C GLU A 240 -26.26 17.56 28.95
N GLY A 241 -25.02 17.96 29.23
CA GLY A 241 -24.47 18.03 30.59
C GLY A 241 -24.15 16.66 31.20
N ARG A 242 -24.04 15.62 30.38
CA ARG A 242 -23.65 14.30 30.82
C ARG A 242 -22.12 14.09 30.68
N ALA A 243 -21.56 13.26 31.53
CA ALA A 243 -20.14 12.93 31.47
C ALA A 243 -19.88 11.84 30.44
N VAL A 244 -18.78 11.94 29.72
CA VAL A 244 -18.24 10.83 28.93
C VAL A 244 -17.60 9.83 29.87
N VAL A 245 -17.89 8.54 29.70
CA VAL A 245 -17.30 7.44 30.47
C VAL A 245 -16.05 6.92 29.75
N GLN A 246 -14.97 6.70 30.49
CA GLN A 246 -13.77 6.06 29.95
C GLN A 246 -14.04 4.57 29.75
N GLU A 247 -14.12 4.14 28.49
CA GLU A 247 -14.48 2.78 28.10
C GLU A 247 -13.85 2.37 26.77
N THR A 248 -13.73 1.05 26.54
CA THR A 248 -13.44 0.48 25.24
C THR A 248 -14.75 0.23 24.49
N ARG A 249 -14.84 0.68 23.26
CA ARG A 249 -16.03 0.57 22.40
C ARG A 249 -15.70 -0.19 21.11
N ARG A 250 -16.62 -1.04 20.68
CA ARG A 250 -16.54 -1.75 19.41
C ARG A 250 -17.36 -1.00 18.37
N TRP A 251 -16.76 -0.72 17.23
CA TRP A 251 -17.44 -0.15 16.07
C TRP A 251 -18.19 -1.23 15.29
N ASP A 252 -19.43 -0.96 14.93
CA ASP A 252 -20.25 -1.73 14.00
C ASP A 252 -20.44 -0.91 12.72
N ASP A 253 -19.71 -1.29 11.67
CA ASP A 253 -19.66 -0.54 10.41
C ASP A 253 -20.99 -0.60 9.63
N ASN A 254 -21.80 -1.66 9.84
CA ASN A 254 -23.11 -1.80 9.20
C ASN A 254 -24.18 -0.92 9.86
N LYS A 255 -24.06 -0.71 11.17
CA LYS A 255 -24.99 0.11 11.95
C LYS A 255 -24.51 1.55 12.10
N GLU A 256 -23.29 1.85 11.66
CA GLU A 256 -22.60 3.14 11.85
C GLU A 256 -22.67 3.61 13.32
N SER A 257 -22.48 2.70 14.25
CA SER A 257 -22.58 2.96 15.68
C SER A 257 -21.57 2.17 16.49
N SER A 258 -21.24 2.66 17.68
CA SER A 258 -20.35 1.98 18.60
C SER A 258 -21.09 1.46 19.83
N HIS A 259 -20.62 0.35 20.38
CA HIS A 259 -21.16 -0.26 21.60
C HIS A 259 -20.06 -0.41 22.64
N ALA A 260 -20.38 -0.09 23.91
CA ALA A 260 -19.46 -0.30 25.02
C ALA A 260 -19.16 -1.80 25.16
N MET A 261 -17.87 -2.16 25.27
CA MET A 261 -17.43 -3.53 25.54
C MET A 261 -17.13 -3.74 27.03
N ARG A 262 -16.35 -2.82 27.60
CA ARG A 262 -15.96 -2.83 29.02
C ARG A 262 -15.70 -1.41 29.49
N SER A 263 -15.92 -1.18 30.78
CA SER A 263 -15.61 0.08 31.45
C SER A 263 -14.23 0.03 32.13
N LYS A 264 -13.77 1.17 32.61
CA LYS A 264 -12.52 1.28 33.39
C LYS A 264 -12.55 0.43 34.68
N GLU A 265 -13.73 0.21 35.25
CA GLU A 265 -13.91 -0.63 36.45
C GLU A 265 -13.57 -2.10 36.19
N ASP A 266 -13.66 -2.54 34.91
CA ASP A 266 -13.29 -3.87 34.46
C ASP A 266 -11.81 -3.95 33.99
N ALA A 267 -11.05 -2.84 34.09
CA ALA A 267 -9.65 -2.80 33.66
C ALA A 267 -8.81 -3.78 34.47
N LYS A 268 -8.24 -4.77 33.80
CA LYS A 268 -7.37 -5.75 34.42
C LYS A 268 -6.02 -5.11 34.74
N ASP A 269 -5.52 -5.33 35.95
CA ASP A 269 -4.11 -5.12 36.28
C ASP A 269 -3.32 -6.26 35.63
N TYR A 270 -2.54 -5.94 34.60
CA TYR A 270 -1.74 -6.94 33.88
C TYR A 270 -0.50 -7.39 34.66
N ARG A 271 -0.19 -6.78 35.80
CA ARG A 271 0.93 -7.18 36.69
C ARG A 271 2.22 -7.45 35.92
N TYR A 272 2.64 -6.45 35.14
CA TYR A 272 3.87 -6.54 34.34
C TYR A 272 5.09 -6.82 35.20
N PHE A 273 5.93 -7.71 34.70
CA PHE A 273 7.28 -7.93 35.23
C PHE A 273 8.23 -8.38 34.11
N PRO A 274 9.56 -8.18 34.25
CA PRO A 274 10.51 -8.62 33.26
C PRO A 274 10.42 -10.13 32.98
N ASP A 275 10.44 -10.51 31.68
CA ASP A 275 10.44 -11.93 31.31
C ASP A 275 11.75 -12.59 31.76
N PRO A 276 11.72 -13.62 32.63
CA PRO A 276 12.92 -14.25 33.17
C PRO A 276 13.63 -15.17 32.16
N ASP A 277 12.93 -15.58 31.10
CA ASP A 277 13.43 -16.53 30.09
C ASP A 277 14.14 -15.84 28.93
N LEU A 278 13.96 -14.52 28.80
CA LEU A 278 14.59 -13.71 27.74
C LEU A 278 15.67 -12.79 28.31
N PRO A 279 16.92 -12.93 27.87
CA PRO A 279 17.96 -12.00 28.27
C PRO A 279 17.71 -10.61 27.71
N PRO A 280 18.17 -9.54 28.39
CA PRO A 280 18.14 -8.20 27.84
C PRO A 280 18.84 -8.12 26.47
N ILE A 281 18.34 -7.21 25.63
CA ILE A 281 18.88 -6.98 24.30
C ILE A 281 19.85 -5.82 24.37
N HIS A 282 21.08 -6.02 23.88
CA HIS A 282 22.09 -5.00 23.75
C HIS A 282 22.26 -4.63 22.27
N ILE A 283 22.01 -3.36 21.94
CA ILE A 283 22.04 -2.83 20.58
C ILE A 283 23.19 -1.82 20.51
N SER A 284 24.23 -2.15 19.76
CA SER A 284 25.39 -1.26 19.61
C SER A 284 25.14 -0.15 18.58
N ASP A 285 25.84 0.98 18.73
CA ASP A 285 25.82 2.06 17.74
C ASP A 285 26.22 1.57 16.35
N ALA A 286 27.20 0.67 16.28
CA ALA A 286 27.64 0.08 15.01
C ALA A 286 26.51 -0.69 14.32
N TRP A 287 25.70 -1.44 15.06
CA TRP A 287 24.57 -2.17 14.50
C TRP A 287 23.45 -1.24 14.08
N ILE A 288 23.17 -0.19 14.86
CA ILE A 288 22.20 0.86 14.47
C ILE A 288 22.61 1.51 13.16
N GLU A 289 23.90 1.86 13.01
CA GLU A 289 24.40 2.52 11.81
C GLU A 289 24.40 1.58 10.58
N GLU A 290 24.77 0.31 10.76
CA GLU A 290 24.62 -0.72 9.73
C GLU A 290 23.18 -0.81 9.22
N LEU A 291 22.21 -0.85 10.13
CA LEU A 291 20.80 -0.91 9.77
C LEU A 291 20.32 0.40 9.12
N ARG A 292 20.78 1.55 9.59
CA ARG A 292 20.49 2.88 9.01
C ARG A 292 20.93 2.95 7.56
N THR A 293 22.14 2.52 7.25
CA THR A 293 22.67 2.52 5.87
C THR A 293 21.98 1.51 4.96
N SER A 294 21.31 0.50 5.53
CA SER A 294 20.55 -0.49 4.79
C SER A 294 19.09 -0.09 4.51
N ILE A 295 18.63 1.06 5.03
CA ILE A 295 17.29 1.59 4.75
C ILE A 295 17.27 2.04 3.27
N PRO A 296 16.30 1.55 2.47
CA PRO A 296 16.16 1.97 1.08
C PRO A 296 15.67 3.42 1.01
N GLU A 297 15.79 4.01 -0.17
CA GLU A 297 15.13 5.29 -0.46
C GLU A 297 13.62 5.17 -0.20
N LEU A 298 13.12 5.97 0.74
CA LEU A 298 11.70 5.98 1.10
C LEU A 298 10.89 6.78 0.07
N ARG A 299 9.56 6.62 0.12
CA ARG A 299 8.63 7.19 -0.86
C ARG A 299 8.84 8.67 -1.10
N GLU A 300 8.96 9.48 -0.06
CA GLU A 300 9.06 10.93 -0.18
C GLU A 300 10.35 11.37 -0.91
N ALA A 301 11.47 10.80 -0.52
CA ALA A 301 12.75 11.05 -1.19
C ALA A 301 12.68 10.63 -2.67
N LYS A 302 12.03 9.50 -2.94
CA LYS A 302 11.80 8.99 -4.30
C LYS A 302 10.88 9.92 -5.09
N MET A 303 9.79 10.43 -4.49
CA MET A 303 8.92 11.42 -5.11
C MET A 303 9.66 12.71 -5.48
N GLU A 304 10.46 13.24 -4.54
CA GLU A 304 11.28 14.44 -4.78
C GLU A 304 12.30 14.19 -5.91
N ARG A 305 12.94 13.02 -5.92
CA ARG A 305 13.87 12.64 -6.97
C ARG A 305 13.18 12.53 -8.34
N TYR A 306 11.99 11.93 -8.43
CA TYR A 306 11.23 11.84 -9.69
C TYR A 306 10.85 13.22 -10.24
N GLN A 307 10.47 14.14 -9.36
CA GLN A 307 10.18 15.52 -9.77
C GLN A 307 11.44 16.24 -10.24
N LYS A 308 12.58 16.07 -9.54
CA LYS A 308 13.81 16.79 -9.83
C LYS A 308 14.58 16.22 -11.03
N GLU A 309 14.74 14.89 -11.08
CA GLU A 309 15.59 14.22 -12.08
C GLU A 309 14.82 13.83 -13.34
N TYR A 310 13.55 13.39 -13.17
CA TYR A 310 12.70 12.97 -14.29
C TYR A 310 11.73 14.06 -14.74
N GLU A 311 11.70 15.20 -14.02
CA GLU A 311 10.81 16.33 -14.25
C GLU A 311 9.33 15.89 -14.36
N LEU A 312 8.92 14.94 -13.52
CA LEU A 312 7.54 14.48 -13.45
C LEU A 312 6.67 15.45 -12.63
N PRO A 313 5.40 15.62 -12.98
CA PRO A 313 4.45 16.32 -12.14
C PRO A 313 4.34 15.68 -10.76
N VAL A 314 4.04 16.46 -9.72
CA VAL A 314 3.85 15.98 -8.34
C VAL A 314 2.83 14.85 -8.27
N TYR A 315 1.72 15.00 -9.02
CA TYR A 315 0.66 13.99 -9.10
C TYR A 315 1.16 12.65 -9.65
N ASP A 316 1.88 12.66 -10.76
CA ASP A 316 2.41 11.44 -11.38
C ASP A 316 3.46 10.78 -10.50
N ALA A 317 4.38 11.58 -9.94
CA ALA A 317 5.37 11.09 -8.98
C ALA A 317 4.72 10.46 -7.76
N GLY A 318 3.63 11.05 -7.25
CA GLY A 318 2.85 10.53 -6.12
C GLY A 318 2.27 9.16 -6.41
N ILE A 319 1.60 8.98 -7.55
CA ILE A 319 0.98 7.70 -7.94
C ILE A 319 2.04 6.62 -8.21
N LEU A 320 3.08 6.95 -8.98
CA LEU A 320 4.13 5.99 -9.33
C LEU A 320 4.92 5.47 -8.12
N THR A 321 4.87 6.20 -7.00
CA THR A 321 5.55 5.82 -5.76
C THR A 321 4.62 5.26 -4.68
N GLU A 322 3.33 5.05 -4.95
CA GLU A 322 2.41 4.43 -3.99
C GLU A 322 2.78 2.98 -3.65
N SER A 323 3.26 2.23 -4.64
CA SER A 323 3.78 0.88 -4.48
C SER A 323 5.29 0.88 -4.71
N ARG A 324 6.04 0.31 -3.77
CA ARG A 324 7.49 0.13 -3.91
C ARG A 324 7.83 -0.72 -5.13
N HIS A 325 7.05 -1.77 -5.36
CA HIS A 325 7.28 -2.71 -6.45
C HIS A 325 7.05 -2.05 -7.81
N LEU A 326 5.92 -1.34 -7.99
CA LEU A 326 5.66 -0.60 -9.23
C LEU A 326 6.70 0.50 -9.46
N ALA A 327 7.14 1.20 -8.41
CA ALA A 327 8.23 2.17 -8.52
C ALA A 327 9.52 1.52 -9.01
N GLY A 328 9.85 0.31 -8.54
CA GLY A 328 11.00 -0.46 -9.03
C GLY A 328 10.90 -0.81 -10.52
N LEU A 329 9.76 -1.36 -10.94
CA LEU A 329 9.50 -1.68 -12.36
C LEU A 329 9.59 -0.43 -13.24
N PHE A 330 9.05 0.69 -12.77
CA PHE A 330 9.13 1.98 -13.45
C PHE A 330 10.58 2.44 -13.61
N GLU A 331 11.35 2.47 -12.53
CA GLU A 331 12.75 2.91 -12.55
C GLU A 331 13.61 2.07 -13.50
N GLU A 332 13.54 0.75 -13.40
CA GLU A 332 14.29 -0.15 -14.26
C GLU A 332 13.91 0.07 -15.74
N THR A 333 12.63 0.18 -16.04
CA THR A 333 12.16 0.45 -17.41
C THR A 333 12.65 1.83 -17.91
N ALA A 334 12.59 2.85 -17.03
CA ALA A 334 13.02 4.21 -17.38
C ALA A 334 14.53 4.30 -17.67
N VAL A 335 15.34 3.57 -16.89
CA VAL A 335 16.80 3.48 -17.12
C VAL A 335 17.08 2.77 -18.44
N LEU A 336 16.40 1.65 -18.73
CA LEU A 336 16.61 0.87 -19.95
C LEU A 336 16.19 1.63 -21.22
N LEU A 337 15.09 2.37 -21.16
CA LEU A 337 14.60 3.17 -22.30
C LEU A 337 15.34 4.52 -22.45
N GLY A 338 15.85 5.08 -21.35
CA GLY A 338 16.46 6.42 -21.34
C GLY A 338 15.43 7.57 -21.47
N ASN A 339 14.13 7.30 -21.27
CA ASN A 339 13.05 8.28 -21.40
C ASN A 339 12.01 8.13 -20.27
N PRO A 340 12.30 8.65 -19.06
CA PRO A 340 11.41 8.48 -17.89
C PRO A 340 10.00 9.02 -18.10
N LYS A 341 9.83 10.16 -18.79
CA LYS A 341 8.51 10.77 -19.06
C LYS A 341 7.61 9.86 -19.88
N LYS A 342 8.17 9.19 -20.87
CA LYS A 342 7.41 8.25 -21.71
C LYS A 342 7.01 7.01 -20.92
N VAL A 343 7.93 6.48 -20.14
CA VAL A 343 7.64 5.34 -19.27
C VAL A 343 6.58 5.72 -18.24
N ALA A 344 6.68 6.91 -17.61
CA ALA A 344 5.68 7.40 -16.67
C ALA A 344 4.28 7.46 -17.30
N ASN A 345 4.16 8.04 -18.49
CA ASN A 345 2.89 8.09 -19.23
C ASN A 345 2.33 6.68 -19.49
N TRP A 346 3.20 5.72 -19.83
CA TRP A 346 2.76 4.35 -20.07
C TRP A 346 2.28 3.68 -18.79
N PHE A 347 3.00 3.84 -17.69
CA PHE A 347 2.59 3.35 -16.37
C PHE A 347 1.25 3.93 -15.95
N MET A 348 1.08 5.25 -16.03
CA MET A 348 -0.15 5.96 -15.65
C MET A 348 -1.38 5.51 -16.46
N VAL A 349 -1.19 5.21 -17.75
CA VAL A 349 -2.31 4.89 -18.64
C VAL A 349 -2.53 3.39 -18.77
N GLU A 350 -1.49 2.59 -19.02
CA GLU A 350 -1.65 1.18 -19.37
C GLU A 350 -1.38 0.24 -18.18
N VAL A 351 -0.28 0.43 -17.42
CA VAL A 351 0.04 -0.46 -16.28
C VAL A 351 -1.02 -0.36 -15.21
N LEU A 352 -1.37 0.87 -14.78
CA LEU A 352 -2.40 1.08 -13.75
C LEU A 352 -3.80 0.65 -14.22
N ARG A 353 -4.14 0.88 -15.50
CA ARG A 353 -5.39 0.38 -16.07
C ARG A 353 -5.48 -1.14 -15.98
N LEU A 354 -4.46 -1.86 -16.45
CA LEU A 354 -4.46 -3.32 -16.42
C LEU A 354 -4.46 -3.88 -14.99
N THR A 355 -3.71 -3.28 -14.10
CA THR A 355 -3.69 -3.64 -12.67
C THR A 355 -5.10 -3.53 -12.08
N LYS A 356 -5.80 -2.42 -12.34
CA LYS A 356 -7.17 -2.16 -11.87
C LYS A 356 -8.19 -3.09 -12.52
N ASP A 357 -8.16 -3.23 -13.86
CA ASP A 357 -9.13 -4.03 -14.62
C ASP A 357 -9.08 -5.51 -14.22
N LYS A 358 -7.89 -6.00 -13.84
CA LYS A 358 -7.66 -7.37 -13.40
C LYS A 358 -7.79 -7.55 -11.88
N GLY A 359 -8.01 -6.49 -11.12
CA GLY A 359 -8.09 -6.53 -9.66
C GLY A 359 -6.82 -7.04 -8.99
N LEU A 360 -5.66 -6.79 -9.61
CA LEU A 360 -4.37 -7.23 -9.09
C LEU A 360 -3.88 -6.29 -7.99
N ASP A 361 -3.25 -6.89 -6.98
CA ASP A 361 -2.44 -6.15 -6.03
C ASP A 361 -1.23 -5.55 -6.77
N PRO A 362 -0.94 -4.23 -6.66
CA PRO A 362 0.23 -3.61 -7.25
C PRO A 362 1.56 -4.31 -6.95
N GLU A 363 1.69 -4.91 -5.77
CA GLU A 363 2.87 -5.68 -5.36
C GLU A 363 3.01 -7.05 -6.07
N ARG A 364 1.98 -7.47 -6.81
CA ARG A 364 1.95 -8.73 -7.59
C ARG A 364 2.03 -8.54 -9.09
N VAL A 365 2.10 -7.31 -9.57
CA VAL A 365 2.32 -7.03 -10.99
C VAL A 365 3.68 -7.58 -11.40
N SER A 366 3.71 -8.43 -12.41
CA SER A 366 4.95 -9.09 -12.82
C SER A 366 5.09 -9.05 -14.33
N PHE A 367 6.07 -8.30 -14.80
CA PHE A 367 6.57 -8.34 -16.17
C PHE A 367 8.05 -7.91 -16.16
N THR A 368 8.80 -8.35 -17.15
CA THR A 368 10.21 -7.99 -17.29
C THR A 368 10.35 -6.53 -17.76
N PRO A 369 10.99 -5.62 -17.00
CA PRO A 369 11.17 -4.21 -17.38
C PRO A 369 11.78 -4.02 -18.76
N LYS A 370 12.69 -4.90 -19.15
CA LYS A 370 13.31 -4.91 -20.48
C LYS A 370 12.28 -5.14 -21.58
N HIS A 371 11.29 -6.01 -21.41
CA HIS A 371 10.25 -6.24 -22.39
C HIS A 371 9.43 -4.95 -22.65
N LEU A 372 9.07 -4.22 -21.59
CA LEU A 372 8.39 -2.94 -21.78
C LEU A 372 9.30 -1.89 -22.43
N ALA A 373 10.57 -1.83 -22.03
CA ALA A 373 11.53 -0.91 -22.63
C ALA A 373 11.74 -1.17 -24.12
N ASP A 374 11.91 -2.43 -24.52
CA ASP A 374 12.07 -2.84 -25.92
C ASP A 374 10.80 -2.48 -26.74
N LEU A 375 9.62 -2.76 -26.20
CA LEU A 375 8.35 -2.40 -26.85
C LEU A 375 8.23 -0.88 -27.05
N LEU A 376 8.53 -0.09 -26.02
CA LEU A 376 8.49 1.37 -26.11
C LEU A 376 9.55 1.95 -27.05
N SER A 377 10.72 1.32 -27.13
CA SER A 377 11.77 1.65 -28.11
C SER A 377 11.29 1.43 -29.55
N MET A 378 10.59 0.30 -29.82
CA MET A 378 10.00 0.05 -31.15
C MET A 378 8.93 1.09 -31.52
N VAL A 379 8.15 1.57 -30.53
CA VAL A 379 7.18 2.65 -30.75
C VAL A 379 7.91 3.97 -31.07
N GLU A 380 9.01 4.29 -30.38
CA GLU A 380 9.81 5.49 -30.68
C GLU A 380 10.42 5.46 -32.08
N LYS A 381 10.92 4.30 -32.47
CA LYS A 381 11.48 4.08 -33.83
C LYS A 381 10.41 3.99 -34.93
N LYS A 382 9.12 4.08 -34.55
CA LYS A 382 7.97 3.92 -35.46
C LYS A 382 7.93 2.53 -36.14
N GLU A 383 8.52 1.54 -35.52
CA GLU A 383 8.49 0.13 -35.99
C GLU A 383 7.15 -0.53 -35.67
N VAL A 384 6.44 -0.05 -34.65
CA VAL A 384 5.11 -0.53 -34.23
C VAL A 384 4.20 0.65 -33.92
N SER A 385 2.93 0.54 -34.30
CA SER A 385 1.93 1.57 -33.99
C SER A 385 1.58 1.55 -32.49
N ALA A 386 1.24 2.71 -31.92
CA ALA A 386 0.81 2.81 -30.53
C ALA A 386 -0.37 1.89 -30.18
N GLN A 387 -1.29 1.66 -31.12
CA GLN A 387 -2.44 0.76 -30.94
C GLN A 387 -2.01 -0.71 -30.85
N ASN A 388 -1.08 -1.15 -31.70
CA ASN A 388 -0.55 -2.50 -31.65
C ASN A 388 0.31 -2.69 -30.39
N ALA A 389 1.11 -1.69 -30.03
CA ALA A 389 1.92 -1.73 -28.81
C ALA A 389 1.08 -1.94 -27.55
N LYS A 390 -0.11 -1.33 -27.43
CA LYS A 390 -1.03 -1.58 -26.31
C LYS A 390 -1.48 -3.04 -26.26
N LYS A 391 -1.84 -3.62 -27.39
CA LYS A 391 -2.26 -5.04 -27.46
C LYS A 391 -1.11 -6.01 -27.13
N VAL A 392 0.08 -5.70 -27.60
CA VAL A 392 1.29 -6.47 -27.28
C VAL A 392 1.61 -6.36 -25.81
N PHE A 393 1.48 -5.15 -25.24
CA PHE A 393 1.71 -4.94 -23.80
C PHE A 393 0.73 -5.72 -22.93
N GLU A 394 -0.53 -5.87 -23.31
CA GLU A 394 -1.47 -6.74 -22.60
C GLU A 394 -0.95 -8.18 -22.50
N LYS A 395 -0.29 -8.69 -23.57
CA LYS A 395 0.36 -9.99 -23.54
C LYS A 395 1.64 -10.02 -22.70
N VAL A 396 2.45 -8.97 -22.77
CA VAL A 396 3.62 -8.82 -21.89
C VAL A 396 3.17 -8.80 -20.41
N PHE A 397 2.12 -8.07 -20.10
CA PHE A 397 1.58 -7.95 -18.75
C PHE A 397 1.03 -9.28 -18.21
N ASP A 398 0.42 -10.11 -19.06
CA ASP A 398 -0.23 -11.36 -18.65
C ASP A 398 0.72 -12.57 -18.64
N GLU A 399 1.61 -12.64 -19.61
CA GLU A 399 2.39 -13.83 -19.92
C GLU A 399 3.91 -13.57 -19.93
N ASP A 400 4.32 -12.32 -19.71
CA ASP A 400 5.71 -11.83 -19.77
C ASP A 400 6.45 -12.26 -21.05
N ILE A 401 5.74 -12.27 -22.20
CA ILE A 401 6.30 -12.64 -23.50
C ILE A 401 7.35 -11.62 -23.96
N ASP A 402 8.31 -12.08 -24.78
CA ASP A 402 9.23 -11.18 -25.49
C ASP A 402 8.46 -10.44 -26.59
N PRO A 403 8.30 -9.09 -26.48
CA PRO A 403 7.51 -8.33 -27.43
C PRO A 403 8.14 -8.27 -28.81
N VAL A 404 9.47 -8.33 -28.93
CA VAL A 404 10.18 -8.29 -30.20
C VAL A 404 9.86 -9.52 -31.03
N VAL A 405 9.99 -10.70 -30.41
CA VAL A 405 9.65 -11.98 -31.02
C VAL A 405 8.17 -12.05 -31.39
N TYR A 406 7.29 -11.68 -30.45
CA TYR A 406 5.84 -11.69 -30.70
C TYR A 406 5.42 -10.79 -31.86
N ILE A 407 5.99 -9.58 -31.95
CA ILE A 407 5.72 -8.61 -33.02
C ILE A 407 6.17 -9.17 -34.38
N GLU A 408 7.32 -9.84 -34.43
CA GLU A 408 7.85 -10.46 -35.66
C GLU A 408 6.98 -11.63 -36.13
N GLU A 409 6.67 -12.55 -35.24
CA GLU A 409 5.86 -13.75 -35.55
C GLU A 409 4.43 -13.39 -35.99
N ASN A 410 3.84 -12.34 -35.41
CA ASN A 410 2.49 -11.87 -35.76
C ASN A 410 2.47 -10.82 -36.84
N GLY A 411 3.63 -10.45 -37.39
CA GLY A 411 3.75 -9.47 -38.47
C GLY A 411 3.14 -8.11 -38.14
N LEU A 412 3.36 -7.62 -36.91
CA LEU A 412 2.82 -6.36 -36.40
C LEU A 412 3.74 -5.15 -36.64
N LYS A 413 4.94 -5.38 -37.20
CA LYS A 413 5.82 -4.30 -37.63
C LYS A 413 5.16 -3.44 -38.69
N ILE A 414 5.39 -2.14 -38.60
CA ILE A 414 5.02 -1.21 -39.66
C ILE A 414 5.90 -1.51 -40.86
N VAL A 415 5.29 -1.89 -41.96
CA VAL A 415 5.98 -2.14 -43.25
C VAL A 415 5.97 -0.86 -44.02
N GLU A 416 7.15 -0.28 -44.25
CA GLU A 416 7.33 0.85 -45.18
C GLU A 416 7.42 0.34 -46.65
N ASP A 417 6.55 -0.61 -47.00
CA ASP A 417 6.44 -0.97 -48.42
C ASP A 417 5.56 0.04 -49.17
N THR A 418 6.25 1.02 -49.77
CA THR A 418 5.62 2.06 -50.56
C THR A 418 4.82 1.49 -51.73
N GLY A 419 5.16 0.30 -52.23
CA GLY A 419 4.44 -0.36 -53.33
C GLY A 419 3.08 -0.89 -52.85
N LEU A 420 3.06 -1.66 -51.77
CA LEU A 420 1.83 -2.18 -51.18
C LEU A 420 0.90 -1.07 -50.68
N LEU A 421 1.48 0.00 -50.11
CA LEU A 421 0.74 1.17 -49.65
C LEU A 421 0.06 1.86 -50.80
N THR A 422 0.79 2.12 -51.92
CA THR A 422 0.28 2.78 -53.11
C THR A 422 -0.82 1.95 -53.79
N GLU A 423 -0.65 0.63 -53.85
CA GLU A 423 -1.64 -0.28 -54.42
C GLU A 423 -2.91 -0.32 -53.57
N THR A 424 -2.77 -0.39 -52.26
CA THR A 424 -3.92 -0.39 -51.31
C THR A 424 -4.66 0.95 -51.36
N VAL A 425 -3.95 2.09 -51.47
CA VAL A 425 -4.56 3.41 -51.63
C VAL A 425 -5.39 3.46 -52.88
N LYS A 426 -4.85 3.02 -54.03
CA LYS A 426 -5.61 2.97 -55.32
C LYS A 426 -6.85 2.12 -55.15
N LYS A 427 -6.76 0.90 -54.64
CA LYS A 427 -7.87 -0.04 -54.43
C LYS A 427 -9.00 0.58 -53.61
N ILE A 428 -8.67 1.22 -52.49
CA ILE A 428 -9.68 1.81 -51.58
C ILE A 428 -10.29 3.08 -52.22
N VAL A 429 -9.52 3.90 -52.88
CA VAL A 429 -10.03 5.08 -53.58
C VAL A 429 -10.96 4.69 -54.73
N ASP A 430 -10.60 3.65 -55.50
CA ASP A 430 -11.42 3.13 -56.60
C ASP A 430 -12.72 2.47 -56.09
N ALA A 431 -12.69 1.85 -54.96
CA ALA A 431 -13.87 1.20 -54.33
C ALA A 431 -14.87 2.23 -53.72
N ASN A 432 -14.51 3.48 -53.58
CA ASN A 432 -15.33 4.52 -52.96
C ASN A 432 -15.51 5.78 -53.83
N PRO A 433 -16.16 5.67 -55.00
CA PRO A 433 -16.26 6.79 -55.97
C PRO A 433 -17.05 8.00 -55.44
N GLY A 434 -18.08 7.76 -54.59
CA GLY A 434 -18.88 8.85 -54.00
C GLY A 434 -18.07 9.74 -53.06
N PRO A 435 -17.43 9.19 -52.00
CA PRO A 435 -16.51 9.92 -51.16
C PRO A 435 -15.34 10.58 -51.94
N LEU A 436 -14.83 9.93 -52.98
CA LEU A 436 -13.79 10.52 -53.83
C LEU A 436 -14.27 11.79 -54.52
N ALA A 437 -15.48 11.79 -55.11
CA ALA A 437 -16.05 12.97 -55.78
C ALA A 437 -16.24 14.13 -54.78
N GLU A 438 -16.66 13.86 -53.56
CA GLU A 438 -16.79 14.86 -52.51
C GLU A 438 -15.43 15.44 -52.08
N LEU A 439 -14.39 14.62 -52.03
CA LEU A 439 -13.02 15.06 -51.67
C LEU A 439 -12.40 15.91 -52.80
N LEU A 440 -12.59 15.50 -54.07
CA LEU A 440 -12.19 16.29 -55.25
C LEU A 440 -12.95 17.61 -55.33
N GLY A 441 -14.19 17.64 -54.82
CA GLY A 441 -15.02 18.84 -54.72
C GLY A 441 -14.65 19.77 -53.54
N GLY A 442 -13.57 19.48 -52.78
CA GLY A 442 -13.03 20.36 -51.74
C GLY A 442 -13.57 20.09 -50.31
N LYS A 443 -14.20 18.94 -50.07
CA LYS A 443 -14.64 18.55 -48.71
C LYS A 443 -13.53 17.79 -47.97
N ASP A 444 -12.58 18.51 -47.38
CA ASP A 444 -11.40 17.92 -46.67
C ASP A 444 -11.76 16.96 -45.53
N LYS A 445 -12.94 17.08 -44.95
CA LYS A 445 -13.40 16.14 -43.87
C LYS A 445 -13.47 14.69 -44.34
N VAL A 446 -13.64 14.43 -45.64
CA VAL A 446 -13.70 13.09 -46.22
C VAL A 446 -12.34 12.40 -46.24
N MET A 447 -11.25 13.14 -46.12
CA MET A 447 -9.90 12.59 -45.98
C MET A 447 -9.79 11.63 -44.80
N GLY A 448 -10.44 11.97 -43.68
CA GLY A 448 -10.47 11.13 -42.49
C GLY A 448 -11.16 9.77 -42.71
N PHE A 449 -12.18 9.70 -43.55
CA PHE A 449 -12.83 8.47 -43.96
C PHE A 449 -11.88 7.51 -44.68
N PHE A 450 -11.14 8.03 -45.68
CA PHE A 450 -10.19 7.23 -46.44
C PHE A 450 -9.03 6.76 -45.56
N VAL A 451 -8.47 7.64 -44.73
CA VAL A 451 -7.44 7.25 -43.77
C VAL A 451 -7.91 6.15 -42.84
N GLY A 452 -9.15 6.23 -42.32
CA GLY A 452 -9.72 5.20 -41.44
C GLY A 452 -9.89 3.84 -42.15
N GLN A 453 -10.32 3.83 -43.40
CA GLN A 453 -10.43 2.59 -44.21
C GLN A 453 -9.07 2.00 -44.54
N LEU A 454 -8.11 2.83 -44.95
CA LEU A 454 -6.72 2.41 -45.23
C LEU A 454 -6.06 1.81 -44.02
N MET A 455 -6.20 2.44 -42.85
CA MET A 455 -5.65 1.89 -41.58
C MET A 455 -6.27 0.56 -41.20
N ARG A 456 -7.57 0.33 -41.49
CA ARG A 456 -8.21 -0.98 -41.26
C ARG A 456 -7.72 -2.04 -42.21
N GLU A 457 -7.63 -1.76 -43.51
CA GLU A 457 -7.16 -2.71 -44.53
C GLU A 457 -5.70 -3.10 -44.29
N LEU A 458 -4.86 -2.12 -43.91
CA LEU A 458 -3.46 -2.33 -43.58
C LEU A 458 -3.25 -2.88 -42.15
N LYS A 459 -4.35 -3.18 -41.42
CA LYS A 459 -4.32 -3.77 -40.05
C LYS A 459 -3.37 -3.04 -39.09
N GLY A 460 -3.25 -1.72 -39.22
CA GLY A 460 -2.34 -0.90 -38.41
C GLY A 460 -0.85 -1.08 -38.73
N LYS A 461 -0.51 -1.72 -39.86
CA LYS A 461 0.88 -1.96 -40.29
C LYS A 461 1.51 -0.80 -41.08
N ALA A 462 0.80 0.29 -41.29
CA ALA A 462 1.32 1.46 -41.97
C ALA A 462 1.37 2.69 -41.06
N ASN A 463 2.37 3.54 -41.25
CA ASN A 463 2.45 4.82 -40.55
C ASN A 463 1.30 5.73 -40.99
N PRO A 464 0.48 6.29 -40.09
CA PRO A 464 -0.61 7.20 -40.45
C PRO A 464 -0.18 8.40 -41.31
N ASP A 465 1.02 8.91 -41.10
CA ASP A 465 1.54 10.04 -41.87
C ASP A 465 1.92 9.60 -43.29
N SER A 466 2.51 8.41 -43.44
CA SER A 466 2.78 7.80 -44.75
C SER A 466 1.51 7.51 -45.53
N VAL A 467 0.46 7.02 -44.81
CA VAL A 467 -0.88 6.78 -45.40
C VAL A 467 -1.50 8.09 -45.88
N ARG A 468 -1.45 9.14 -45.08
CA ARG A 468 -1.96 10.48 -45.48
C ARG A 468 -1.22 11.05 -46.68
N LYS A 469 0.12 10.93 -46.70
CA LYS A 469 0.96 11.38 -47.80
C LYS A 469 0.64 10.62 -49.09
N ALA A 470 0.61 9.29 -49.04
CA ALA A 470 0.30 8.48 -50.22
C ALA A 470 -1.12 8.72 -50.74
N LEU A 471 -2.08 8.93 -49.83
CA LEU A 471 -3.45 9.29 -50.20
C LEU A 471 -3.51 10.68 -50.85
N ALA A 472 -2.81 11.67 -50.30
CA ALA A 472 -2.76 13.03 -50.89
C ALA A 472 -2.13 13.01 -52.28
N GLU A 473 -1.03 12.28 -52.48
CA GLU A 473 -0.39 12.10 -53.80
C GLU A 473 -1.30 11.42 -54.81
N GLU A 474 -2.07 10.37 -54.39
CA GLU A 474 -3.04 9.70 -55.29
C GLU A 474 -4.22 10.61 -55.66
N ILE A 475 -4.73 11.41 -54.71
CA ILE A 475 -5.80 12.37 -54.97
C ILE A 475 -5.34 13.48 -55.89
N GLU A 476 -4.14 14.02 -55.71
CA GLU A 476 -3.56 15.05 -56.59
C GLU A 476 -3.35 14.55 -58.02
N ARG A 477 -3.01 13.25 -58.15
CA ARG A 477 -2.86 12.61 -59.48
C ARG A 477 -4.22 12.43 -60.19
N ARG A 478 -5.35 12.46 -59.47
CA ARG A 478 -6.71 12.31 -60.00
C ARG A 478 -7.46 13.63 -60.18
N ARG A 479 -6.90 14.73 -59.67
CA ARG A 479 -7.34 16.10 -59.99
C ARG A 479 -6.92 16.48 -61.41
#